data_f574999192a81502389ecc4e289e4a34
#
_entry.id   f574999192a81502389ecc4e289e4a34
#
_cell.length_a   1.000
_cell.length_b   1.000
_cell.length_c   1.000
_cell.angle_alpha   90.00
_cell.angle_beta   90.00
_cell.angle_gamma   90.00
#
_symmetry.space_group_name_H-M   'P 1'
#
loop_
_entity.id
_entity.type
_entity.pdbx_description
1 polymer ?
#
loop_
_entity_poly.entity_id
_entity_poly.type
_entity_poly.pdbx_seq_one_letter_code
_entity_poly.pdbx_strand_id
1 'polypeptide(L)'
;MGWTHWDKLANKDEIFNDGTEYDGHAVYELGVRRRYGKYITPVYVGETKNLKRRMSEYAKSGSHLYSYANKYWRMGYTVFYRFQYMDSKNEAVNLQNELLKEHGLERYPWNNNFNNGD
;
A
#
# COMPACT_ATOMS: atom_id res chain seq x y z
N MET A 1 2.62 -18.32 -3.43
CA MET A 1 3.52 -17.25 -3.04
C MET A 1 2.84 -16.34 -2.07
N GLY A 2 3.59 -15.78 -1.17
CA GLY A 2 3.01 -14.98 -0.10
C GLY A 2 3.41 -13.52 -0.18
N TRP A 3 3.01 -12.81 0.82
CA TRP A 3 3.37 -11.40 0.96
C TRP A 3 4.86 -11.26 1.28
N THR A 4 5.47 -10.18 0.81
CA THR A 4 6.80 -9.77 1.26
C THR A 4 6.72 -9.32 2.72
N HIS A 5 7.86 -9.09 3.33
CA HIS A 5 7.91 -8.43 4.63
C HIS A 5 7.39 -7.00 4.50
N TRP A 6 6.91 -6.46 5.62
CA TRP A 6 6.52 -5.07 5.65
C TRP A 6 7.77 -4.18 5.58
N ASP A 7 7.75 -3.21 4.68
CA ASP A 7 8.78 -2.19 4.55
C ASP A 7 8.18 -0.82 4.83
N LYS A 8 9.00 0.07 5.37
CA LYS A 8 8.53 1.43 5.64
C LYS A 8 8.28 2.18 4.35
N LEU A 9 7.15 2.87 4.29
CA LEU A 9 6.86 3.82 3.24
C LEU A 9 7.47 5.15 3.64
N ALA A 10 8.54 5.56 2.98
CA ALA A 10 9.23 6.81 3.29
C ALA A 10 8.37 8.00 2.85
N ASN A 11 8.45 9.10 3.60
CA ASN A 11 7.77 10.33 3.22
C ASN A 11 8.65 11.24 2.34
N LYS A 12 9.67 10.67 1.73
CA LYS A 12 10.59 11.34 0.81
C LYS A 12 10.90 10.41 -0.35
N ASP A 13 11.69 10.90 -1.31
CA ASP A 13 11.98 10.18 -2.54
C ASP A 13 12.99 9.04 -2.36
N GLU A 14 12.92 8.31 -1.27
CA GLU A 14 13.87 7.26 -0.96
C GLU A 14 13.32 5.84 -1.14
N ILE A 15 12.16 5.72 -1.74
CA ILE A 15 11.56 4.42 -1.95
C ILE A 15 12.33 3.66 -3.01
N PHE A 16 12.69 2.42 -2.70
CA PHE A 16 13.44 1.54 -3.61
C PHE A 16 14.84 2.05 -3.96
N ASN A 17 15.54 2.59 -2.97
CA ASN A 17 16.94 3.03 -3.16
C ASN A 17 17.90 1.89 -3.42
N ASP A 18 17.48 0.67 -3.25
CA ASP A 18 18.32 -0.50 -3.47
C ASP A 18 18.43 -0.90 -4.94
N GLY A 19 17.82 -0.12 -5.83
CA GLY A 19 17.88 -0.40 -7.25
C GLY A 19 16.91 -1.48 -7.73
N THR A 20 16.07 -2.00 -6.86
CA THR A 20 15.07 -2.99 -7.29
C THR A 20 13.91 -2.28 -7.95
N GLU A 21 13.87 -2.33 -9.26
CA GLU A 21 12.75 -1.84 -10.03
C GLU A 21 11.96 -3.03 -10.54
N TYR A 22 10.70 -3.04 -10.25
CA TYR A 22 9.83 -4.12 -10.69
C TYR A 22 8.75 -3.56 -11.59
N ASP A 23 8.74 -4.03 -12.82
CA ASP A 23 7.76 -3.69 -13.82
C ASP A 23 6.76 -4.83 -13.95
N GLY A 24 6.10 -5.17 -12.91
CA GLY A 24 5.16 -6.27 -12.95
C GLY A 24 3.88 -5.93 -12.24
N HIS A 25 2.86 -6.71 -12.53
CA HIS A 25 1.60 -6.58 -11.79
C HIS A 25 1.80 -7.05 -10.36
N ALA A 26 1.29 -6.27 -9.43
CA ALA A 26 1.42 -6.59 -8.01
C ALA A 26 0.15 -6.23 -7.27
N VAL A 27 -0.13 -7.01 -6.25
CA VAL A 27 -1.10 -6.64 -5.22
C VAL A 27 -0.31 -6.17 -4.02
N TYR A 28 -0.72 -5.07 -3.42
CA TYR A 28 -0.02 -4.52 -2.27
C TYR A 28 -1.00 -4.20 -1.15
N GLU A 29 -0.49 -4.19 0.05
CA GLU A 29 -1.20 -3.69 1.23
C GLU A 29 -0.44 -2.54 1.82
N LEU A 30 -1.17 -1.56 2.33
CA LEU A 30 -0.62 -0.55 3.22
C LEU A 30 -1.01 -0.90 4.63
N GLY A 31 -0.15 -0.60 5.57
CA GLY A 31 -0.40 -0.83 6.98
C GLY A 31 0.15 0.31 7.81
N VAL A 32 -0.35 0.43 9.02
CA VAL A 32 0.11 1.48 9.94
C VAL A 32 0.44 0.88 11.29
N ARG A 33 1.41 1.50 11.96
CA ARG A 33 1.78 1.12 13.32
C ARG A 33 1.85 2.38 14.16
N ARG A 34 1.19 2.33 15.31
CA ARG A 34 1.26 3.42 16.27
C ARG A 34 2.67 3.62 16.77
N ARG A 35 2.95 4.86 17.20
CA ARG A 35 4.19 5.20 17.86
C ARG A 35 4.42 4.30 19.04
N TYR A 36 5.07 3.55 19.41
CA TYR A 36 5.25 2.56 20.49
C TYR A 36 4.39 1.31 20.34
N GLY A 37 3.71 1.15 19.20
CA GLY A 37 2.94 -0.06 18.95
C GLY A 37 3.84 -1.20 18.48
N LYS A 38 3.34 -2.43 18.66
CA LYS A 38 4.08 -3.63 18.27
C LYS A 38 3.64 -4.21 16.93
N TYR A 39 2.42 -3.93 16.53
CA TYR A 39 1.81 -4.59 15.38
C TYR A 39 1.47 -3.61 14.28
N ILE A 40 1.67 -4.06 13.05
CA ILE A 40 1.26 -3.31 11.86
C ILE A 40 -0.15 -3.74 11.52
N THR A 41 -1.05 -2.78 11.40
CA THR A 41 -2.44 -3.02 11.07
C THR A 41 -2.68 -2.67 9.61
N PRO A 42 -3.12 -3.61 8.77
CA PRO A 42 -3.46 -3.29 7.39
C PRO A 42 -4.59 -2.27 7.32
N VAL A 43 -4.53 -1.38 6.34
CA VAL A 43 -5.55 -0.34 6.15
C VAL A 43 -6.01 -0.20 4.71
N TYR A 44 -5.27 -0.75 3.74
CA TYR A 44 -5.59 -0.61 2.33
C TYR A 44 -5.03 -1.78 1.53
N VAL A 45 -5.76 -2.21 0.53
CA VAL A 45 -5.28 -3.17 -0.46
C VAL A 45 -5.52 -2.61 -1.85
N GLY A 46 -4.52 -2.75 -2.73
CA GLY A 46 -4.62 -2.25 -4.10
C GLY A 46 -3.86 -3.14 -5.05
N GLU A 47 -4.01 -2.85 -6.34
CA GLU A 47 -3.23 -3.47 -7.38
C GLU A 47 -2.58 -2.41 -8.24
N THR A 48 -1.44 -2.75 -8.83
CA THR A 48 -0.72 -1.82 -9.69
C THR A 48 0.16 -2.60 -10.65
N LYS A 49 0.43 -2.04 -11.82
CA LYS A 49 1.43 -2.59 -12.72
C LYS A 49 2.81 -1.97 -12.51
N ASN A 50 2.92 -0.98 -11.65
CA ASN A 50 4.19 -0.33 -11.35
C ASN A 50 4.24 0.04 -9.87
N LEU A 51 4.77 -0.89 -9.09
CA LEU A 51 4.79 -0.75 -7.64
C LEU A 51 5.62 0.45 -7.19
N LYS A 52 6.77 0.64 -7.81
CA LYS A 52 7.65 1.75 -7.45
C LYS A 52 6.96 3.10 -7.63
N ARG A 53 6.31 3.27 -8.77
CA ARG A 53 5.59 4.52 -9.04
C ARG A 53 4.45 4.72 -8.04
N ARG A 54 3.69 3.67 -7.76
CA ARG A 54 2.54 3.78 -6.85
C ARG A 54 2.99 4.12 -5.43
N MET A 55 4.04 3.46 -4.94
CA MET A 55 4.56 3.77 -3.60
C MET A 55 5.12 5.19 -3.55
N SER A 56 5.77 5.63 -4.62
CA SER A 56 6.27 7.00 -4.70
C SER A 56 5.14 8.03 -4.65
N GLU A 57 4.00 7.72 -5.26
CA GLU A 57 2.83 8.60 -5.22
C GLU A 57 2.30 8.78 -3.79
N TYR A 58 2.30 7.72 -2.98
CA TYR A 58 1.90 7.83 -1.59
C TYR A 58 2.85 8.70 -0.78
N ALA A 59 4.12 8.68 -1.11
CA ALA A 59 5.14 9.43 -0.38
C ALA A 59 5.34 10.84 -0.91
N LYS A 60 4.83 11.12 -2.10
CA LYS A 60 5.10 12.38 -2.78
C LYS A 60 4.02 13.42 -2.49
N SER A 61 4.45 14.56 -1.98
CA SER A 61 3.57 15.69 -1.73
C SER A 61 2.88 16.14 -3.02
N GLY A 62 1.60 16.45 -2.93
CA GLY A 62 0.80 16.88 -4.06
C GLY A 62 -0.06 15.79 -4.68
N SER A 63 0.21 14.54 -4.39
CA SER A 63 -0.64 13.43 -4.79
C SER A 63 -1.84 13.31 -3.85
N HIS A 64 -3.00 12.93 -4.37
CA HIS A 64 -4.16 12.68 -3.51
C HIS A 64 -3.92 11.49 -2.58
N LEU A 65 -3.08 10.55 -2.99
CA LEU A 65 -2.71 9.40 -2.16
C LEU A 65 -1.83 9.82 -0.97
N TYR A 66 -1.03 10.84 -1.16
CA TYR A 66 -0.16 11.37 -0.12
C TYR A 66 -0.95 11.85 1.10
N SER A 67 -2.13 12.38 0.89
CA SER A 67 -2.91 12.95 1.99
C SER A 67 -3.25 11.91 3.06
N TYR A 68 -3.48 10.67 2.67
CA TYR A 68 -3.76 9.59 3.63
C TYR A 68 -2.53 9.24 4.45
N ALA A 69 -1.41 8.99 3.77
CA ALA A 69 -0.18 8.64 4.46
C ALA A 69 0.29 9.80 5.35
N ASN A 70 0.22 11.03 4.84
CA ASN A 70 0.65 12.21 5.57
C ASN A 70 -0.15 12.42 6.85
N LYS A 71 -1.46 12.19 6.79
CA LYS A 71 -2.31 12.31 7.97
C LYS A 71 -1.80 11.42 9.10
N TYR A 72 -1.46 10.18 8.78
CA TYR A 72 -0.97 9.24 9.79
C TYR A 72 0.43 9.56 10.26
N TRP A 73 1.32 10.00 9.35
CA TRP A 73 2.66 10.46 9.76
C TRP A 73 2.57 11.61 10.76
N ARG A 74 1.66 12.55 10.50
CA ARG A 74 1.50 13.70 11.40
C ARG A 74 0.94 13.31 12.76
N MET A 75 0.23 12.19 12.83
CA MET A 75 -0.27 11.64 14.09
C MET A 75 0.74 10.76 14.82
N GLY A 76 1.93 10.61 14.26
CA GLY A 76 2.98 9.81 14.85
C GLY A 76 2.98 8.35 14.45
N TYR A 77 2.15 7.95 13.50
CA TYR A 77 2.17 6.59 12.98
C TYR A 77 3.30 6.41 11.98
N THR A 78 3.76 5.16 11.85
CA THR A 78 4.61 4.75 10.74
C THR A 78 3.75 4.03 9.73
N VAL A 79 3.91 4.36 8.46
CA VAL A 79 3.18 3.71 7.37
C VAL A 79 4.11 2.71 6.70
N PHE A 80 3.57 1.53 6.43
CA PHE A 80 4.31 0.42 5.83
C PHE A 80 3.60 -0.05 4.58
N TYR A 81 4.32 -0.79 3.74
CA TYR A 81 3.72 -1.49 2.61
C TYR A 81 4.31 -2.87 2.50
N ARG A 82 3.56 -3.76 1.87
CA ARG A 82 4.03 -5.09 1.45
C ARG A 82 3.30 -5.47 0.18
N PHE A 83 3.83 -6.44 -0.53
CA PHE A 83 3.26 -6.77 -1.84
C PHE A 83 3.54 -8.22 -2.21
N GLN A 84 2.86 -8.67 -3.26
CA GLN A 84 3.18 -9.91 -3.93
C GLN A 84 2.96 -9.73 -5.42
N TYR A 85 3.85 -10.33 -6.22
CA TYR A 85 3.76 -10.22 -7.66
C TYR A 85 2.77 -11.22 -8.22
N MET A 86 2.11 -10.80 -9.31
CA MET A 86 1.17 -11.63 -10.06
C MET A 86 1.65 -11.72 -11.49
N ASP A 87 1.28 -12.80 -12.17
CA ASP A 87 1.68 -13.00 -13.56
C ASP A 87 0.91 -12.13 -14.52
N SER A 88 -0.25 -11.64 -14.14
CA SER A 88 -1.09 -10.82 -15.01
C SER A 88 -1.91 -9.81 -14.21
N LYS A 89 -2.44 -8.82 -14.94
CA LYS A 89 -3.36 -7.86 -14.35
C LYS A 89 -4.61 -8.54 -13.80
N ASN A 90 -5.13 -9.51 -14.55
CA ASN A 90 -6.34 -10.21 -14.11
C ASN A 90 -6.13 -10.94 -12.79
N GLU A 91 -4.99 -11.57 -12.62
CA GLU A 91 -4.68 -12.23 -11.35
C GLU A 91 -4.54 -11.22 -10.21
N ALA A 92 -3.92 -10.06 -10.47
CA ALA A 92 -3.79 -9.02 -9.47
C ALA A 92 -5.15 -8.45 -9.05
N VAL A 93 -5.99 -8.14 -10.03
CA VAL A 93 -7.33 -7.62 -9.77
C VAL A 93 -8.17 -8.66 -9.02
N ASN A 94 -8.07 -9.92 -9.42
CA ASN A 94 -8.82 -11.00 -8.76
C ASN A 94 -8.41 -11.15 -7.29
N LEU A 95 -7.12 -11.12 -7.01
CA LEU A 95 -6.66 -11.24 -5.63
C LEU A 95 -7.09 -10.03 -4.79
N GLN A 96 -6.97 -8.83 -5.34
CA GLN A 96 -7.44 -7.63 -4.66
C GLN A 96 -8.92 -7.76 -4.31
N ASN A 97 -9.74 -8.18 -5.27
CA ASN A 97 -11.17 -8.33 -5.07
C ASN A 97 -11.50 -9.42 -4.06
N GLU A 98 -10.77 -10.52 -4.08
CA GLU A 98 -10.95 -11.60 -3.10
C GLU A 98 -10.65 -11.12 -1.69
N LEU A 99 -9.57 -10.37 -1.52
CA LEU A 99 -9.19 -9.85 -0.22
C LEU A 99 -10.23 -8.85 0.29
N LEU A 100 -10.72 -7.97 -0.57
CA LEU A 100 -11.77 -7.03 -0.21
C LEU A 100 -13.07 -7.73 0.15
N LYS A 101 -13.43 -8.76 -0.59
CA LYS A 101 -14.63 -9.54 -0.32
C LYS A 101 -14.53 -10.31 0.98
N GLU A 102 -13.37 -10.89 1.26
CA GLU A 102 -13.13 -11.69 2.44
C GLU A 102 -13.06 -10.86 3.71
N HIS A 103 -12.34 -9.74 3.66
CA HIS A 103 -12.04 -8.94 4.85
C HIS A 103 -12.84 -7.66 4.97
N GLY A 104 -13.28 -7.10 3.83
CA GLY A 104 -14.08 -5.89 3.81
C GLY A 104 -13.37 -4.65 4.34
N LEU A 105 -14.18 -3.63 4.61
CA LEU A 105 -13.67 -2.34 5.07
C LEU A 105 -13.21 -2.37 6.53
N GLU A 106 -13.50 -3.43 7.26
CA GLU A 106 -12.98 -3.60 8.62
C GLU A 106 -11.46 -3.73 8.59
N ARG A 107 -10.94 -4.51 7.64
CA ARG A 107 -9.50 -4.67 7.47
C ARG A 107 -8.89 -3.54 6.63
N TYR A 108 -9.65 -3.04 5.66
CA TYR A 108 -9.14 -2.04 4.70
C TYR A 108 -10.01 -0.78 4.72
N PRO A 109 -9.99 -0.03 5.83
CA PRO A 109 -10.84 1.15 5.93
C PRO A 109 -10.54 2.23 4.91
N TRP A 110 -9.30 2.32 4.43
CA TRP A 110 -8.97 3.32 3.42
C TRP A 110 -9.57 3.01 2.05
N ASN A 111 -9.93 1.76 1.79
CA ASN A 111 -10.51 1.39 0.51
C ASN A 111 -11.87 2.03 0.27
N ASN A 112 -12.60 2.34 1.31
CA ASN A 112 -13.88 3.03 1.18
C ASN A 112 -13.72 4.37 0.46
N ASN A 113 -12.65 5.10 0.75
CA ASN A 113 -12.39 6.41 0.16
C ASN A 113 -11.81 6.30 -1.25
N PHE A 114 -10.91 5.34 -1.47
CA PHE A 114 -10.24 5.18 -2.76
C PHE A 114 -11.18 4.64 -3.83
N ASN A 115 -12.09 3.76 -3.47
CA ASN A 115 -12.98 3.12 -4.42
C ASN A 115 -13.99 4.08 -5.04
N ASN A 116 -14.19 5.24 -4.44
CA ASN A 116 -15.10 6.25 -4.95
C ASN A 116 -14.41 7.29 -5.83
N GLY A 117 -13.12 7.27 -5.90
CA GLY A 117 -12.35 8.31 -6.57
C GLY A 117 -11.71 7.90 -7.87
N ASP A 118 -11.74 6.64 -8.18
CA ASP A 118 -11.02 6.14 -9.37
C ASP A 118 -11.96 5.51 -10.38
#